data_7f1d75599393534805773cce86a5ced4
#
_entry.id   7f1d75599393534805773cce86a5ced4
#
_cell.length_a   1.000
_cell.length_b   1.000
_cell.length_c   1.000
_cell.angle_alpha   90.00
_cell.angle_beta   90.00
_cell.angle_gamma   90.00
#
_symmetry.space_group_name_H-M   'P 1'
#
loop_
_entity.id
_entity.type
_entity.pdbx_description
1 polymer ?
#
loop_
_entity_poly.entity_id
_entity_poly.type
_entity_poly.pdbx_seq_one_letter_code
_entity_poly.pdbx_strand_id
1 'polypeptide(L)'
;PPISTPLYSSAAADVYKRQGLHKYMNWQKPILTDSGGFQIMSLSKFTQIDKDKGAFFSSHIDGKKFLLSPEKSIEIQKKINSDILMVLDECPKLTVDKKIISSAIDISTHWAKRSKIAFGKSSTKALFGIVQGGIFKDLRHESLEKLIDINFDGYAMGGLAVGETQDQMLKTLEDTTYLMPKNKPRYLMGVGTPSDIVGAVKNGIDMFDCVMPTRSGRTGLA
;
A
#
# COMPACT_ATOMS: atom_id res chain seq x y z
N PRO A 1 7.68 -21.10 11.56
CA PRO A 1 8.65 -20.02 11.57
C PRO A 1 7.96 -18.72 11.18
N PRO A 2 8.25 -17.57 11.85
CA PRO A 2 7.59 -16.32 11.55
C PRO A 2 7.92 -15.89 10.14
N ILE A 3 6.88 -15.65 9.32
CA ILE A 3 6.97 -15.15 7.95
C ILE A 3 7.17 -13.62 8.01
N SER A 4 8.13 -13.18 8.78
CA SER A 4 8.57 -11.78 8.81
C SER A 4 10.02 -11.64 8.33
N THR A 5 10.44 -12.55 7.45
CA THR A 5 11.73 -12.38 6.79
C THR A 5 11.53 -11.39 5.67
N PRO A 6 12.23 -10.25 5.67
CA PRO A 6 12.11 -9.27 4.59
C PRO A 6 12.38 -9.95 3.26
N LEU A 7 11.70 -9.51 2.22
CA LEU A 7 11.83 -9.95 0.82
C LEU A 7 13.29 -9.90 0.26
N TYR A 8 14.27 -9.58 1.08
CA TYR A 8 15.67 -9.36 0.74
C TYR A 8 16.64 -10.39 1.30
N SER A 9 16.20 -11.45 1.99
CA SER A 9 17.10 -12.57 2.20
C SER A 9 17.27 -13.31 0.86
N SER A 10 18.50 -13.50 0.41
CA SER A 10 18.79 -14.08 -0.92
C SER A 10 18.09 -15.42 -1.14
N ALA A 11 18.02 -16.27 -0.12
CA ALA A 11 17.37 -17.58 -0.20
C ALA A 11 15.84 -17.49 -0.31
N ALA A 12 15.18 -16.62 0.49
CA ALA A 12 13.73 -16.44 0.39
C ALA A 12 13.36 -15.77 -0.94
N ALA A 13 14.13 -14.75 -1.37
CA ALA A 13 13.91 -14.11 -2.67
C ALA A 13 14.06 -15.08 -3.85
N ASP A 14 14.96 -16.05 -3.78
CA ASP A 14 15.15 -17.07 -4.82
C ASP A 14 14.02 -18.10 -4.84
N VAL A 15 13.51 -18.50 -3.68
CA VAL A 15 12.33 -19.38 -3.60
C VAL A 15 11.09 -18.69 -4.19
N TYR A 16 10.85 -17.44 -3.83
CA TYR A 16 9.73 -16.65 -4.38
C TYR A 16 9.87 -16.44 -5.89
N LYS A 17 11.04 -16.07 -6.38
CA LYS A 17 11.31 -15.83 -7.80
C LYS A 17 11.11 -17.05 -8.69
N ARG A 18 11.44 -18.26 -8.19
CA ARG A 18 11.36 -19.51 -8.96
C ARG A 18 9.97 -20.11 -8.97
N GLN A 19 9.16 -19.91 -7.93
CA GLN A 19 7.89 -20.60 -7.75
C GLN A 19 6.67 -19.68 -7.82
N GLY A 20 6.85 -18.39 -7.55
CA GLY A 20 5.75 -17.44 -7.33
C GLY A 20 5.03 -17.68 -6.01
N LEU A 21 4.29 -16.69 -5.54
CA LEU A 21 3.61 -16.74 -4.24
C LEU A 21 2.56 -17.84 -4.18
N HIS A 22 1.81 -18.08 -5.24
CA HIS A 22 0.77 -19.11 -5.28
C HIS A 22 1.29 -20.50 -4.94
N LYS A 23 2.39 -20.92 -5.59
CA LYS A 23 3.00 -22.22 -5.31
C LYS A 23 3.63 -22.27 -3.93
N TYR A 24 4.31 -21.19 -3.53
CA TYR A 24 4.96 -21.13 -2.22
C TYR A 24 3.95 -21.23 -1.06
N MET A 25 2.81 -20.55 -1.19
CA MET A 25 1.75 -20.54 -0.17
C MET A 25 0.76 -21.68 -0.30
N ASN A 26 0.84 -22.48 -1.37
CA ASN A 26 -0.19 -23.45 -1.78
C ASN A 26 -1.58 -22.82 -1.84
N TRP A 27 -1.67 -21.63 -2.45
CA TRP A 27 -2.86 -20.80 -2.49
C TRP A 27 -3.31 -20.58 -3.94
N GLN A 28 -4.57 -20.95 -4.26
CA GLN A 28 -5.10 -20.92 -5.61
C GLN A 28 -6.01 -19.71 -5.91
N LYS A 29 -6.23 -18.86 -4.92
CA LYS A 29 -7.07 -17.66 -5.07
C LYS A 29 -6.20 -16.41 -5.29
N PRO A 30 -6.78 -15.28 -5.75
CA PRO A 30 -6.01 -14.07 -5.98
C PRO A 30 -5.18 -13.61 -4.78
N ILE A 31 -3.99 -13.11 -5.06
CA ILE A 31 -3.04 -12.57 -4.07
C ILE A 31 -2.78 -11.10 -4.41
N LEU A 32 -2.99 -10.25 -3.42
CA LEU A 32 -2.56 -8.86 -3.44
C LEU A 32 -1.20 -8.74 -2.74
N THR A 33 -0.29 -7.97 -3.32
CA THR A 33 0.98 -7.60 -2.67
C THR A 33 1.10 -6.10 -2.54
N ASP A 34 1.62 -5.66 -1.38
CA ASP A 34 1.95 -4.26 -1.17
C ASP A 34 3.17 -3.82 -1.98
N SER A 35 3.31 -2.51 -2.18
CA SER A 35 4.41 -1.89 -2.92
C SER A 35 5.75 -1.87 -2.18
N GLY A 36 5.70 -1.93 -0.84
CA GLY A 36 6.85 -1.77 0.05
C GLY A 36 7.06 -0.34 0.58
N GLY A 37 6.23 0.63 0.20
CA GLY A 37 6.37 2.04 0.62
C GLY A 37 6.26 2.23 2.13
N PHE A 38 5.23 1.66 2.76
CA PHE A 38 5.03 1.73 4.20
C PHE A 38 6.18 1.05 4.98
N GLN A 39 6.67 -0.10 4.53
CA GLN A 39 7.75 -0.83 5.19
C GLN A 39 9.06 -0.05 5.16
N ILE A 40 9.35 0.66 4.07
CA ILE A 40 10.52 1.55 3.99
C ILE A 40 10.42 2.64 5.05
N MET A 41 9.28 3.30 5.17
CA MET A 41 9.05 4.36 6.15
C MET A 41 9.13 3.83 7.59
N SER A 42 8.55 2.66 7.87
CA SER A 42 8.39 2.12 9.22
C SER A 42 9.62 1.38 9.75
N LEU A 43 10.40 0.73 8.89
CA LEU A 43 11.50 -0.16 9.28
C LEU A 43 12.89 0.44 9.09
N SER A 44 13.04 1.45 8.26
CA SER A 44 14.34 2.02 7.96
C SER A 44 14.66 3.20 8.87
N LYS A 45 15.85 3.14 9.53
CA LYS A 45 16.38 4.28 10.29
C LYS A 45 16.85 5.43 9.40
N PHE A 46 17.17 5.13 8.14
CA PHE A 46 17.68 6.07 7.15
C PHE A 46 16.91 5.90 5.86
N THR A 47 15.84 6.65 5.73
CA THR A 47 15.06 6.75 4.50
C THR A 47 15.23 8.13 3.91
N GLN A 48 15.57 8.21 2.64
CA GLN A 48 15.57 9.44 1.86
C GLN A 48 14.65 9.26 0.68
N ILE A 49 13.68 10.15 0.56
CA ILE A 49 12.72 10.18 -0.55
C ILE A 49 13.24 11.14 -1.62
N ASP A 50 13.31 10.66 -2.85
CA ASP A 50 13.62 11.44 -4.04
C ASP A 50 12.47 11.25 -5.03
N LYS A 51 11.78 12.33 -5.37
CA LYS A 51 10.58 12.30 -6.23
C LYS A 51 10.83 11.60 -7.56
N ASP A 52 12.00 11.83 -8.15
CA ASP A 52 12.33 11.33 -9.48
C ASP A 52 12.98 9.94 -9.46
N LYS A 53 13.69 9.59 -8.39
CA LYS A 53 14.39 8.30 -8.30
C LYS A 53 13.59 7.24 -7.56
N GLY A 54 12.96 7.60 -6.45
CA GLY A 54 12.28 6.67 -5.56
C GLY A 54 12.75 6.79 -4.10
N ALA A 55 12.60 5.75 -3.32
CA ALA A 55 12.98 5.71 -1.91
C ALA A 55 14.34 5.02 -1.71
N PHE A 56 15.29 5.75 -1.15
CA PHE A 56 16.56 5.20 -0.67
C PHE A 56 16.41 4.75 0.78
N PHE A 57 16.87 3.56 1.07
CA PHE A 57 16.83 3.02 2.44
C PHE A 57 17.99 2.06 2.69
N SER A 58 18.25 1.81 3.96
CA SER A 58 19.25 0.82 4.37
C SER A 58 18.57 -0.42 4.95
N SER A 59 19.04 -1.59 4.53
CA SER A 59 18.60 -2.87 5.10
C SER A 59 18.89 -2.88 6.61
N HIS A 60 17.90 -3.25 7.40
CA HIS A 60 18.05 -3.41 8.85
C HIS A 60 18.86 -4.67 9.23
N ILE A 61 19.12 -5.57 8.27
CA ILE A 61 19.85 -6.83 8.48
C ILE A 61 21.35 -6.61 8.31
N ASP A 62 21.77 -6.02 7.19
CA ASP A 62 23.18 -5.93 6.79
C ASP A 62 23.65 -4.51 6.46
N GLY A 63 22.76 -3.51 6.65
CA GLY A 63 23.06 -2.10 6.42
C GLY A 63 23.22 -1.70 4.95
N LYS A 64 23.07 -2.63 4.00
CA LYS A 64 23.19 -2.31 2.57
C LYS A 64 22.16 -1.28 2.15
N LYS A 65 22.60 -0.36 1.29
CA LYS A 65 21.75 0.67 0.72
C LYS A 65 21.01 0.13 -0.51
N PHE A 66 19.74 0.42 -0.57
CA PHE A 66 18.85 0.06 -1.67
C PHE A 66 18.10 1.29 -2.19
N LEU A 67 17.75 1.22 -3.45
CA LEU A 67 16.81 2.14 -4.08
C LEU A 67 15.58 1.33 -4.54
N LEU A 68 14.41 1.69 -4.02
CA LEU A 68 13.14 1.20 -4.52
C LEU A 68 12.50 2.30 -5.37
N SER A 69 12.54 2.14 -6.68
CA SER A 69 11.79 2.99 -7.60
C SER A 69 10.39 2.43 -7.87
N PRO A 70 9.44 3.23 -8.38
CA PRO A 70 8.14 2.74 -8.82
C PRO A 70 8.22 1.54 -9.77
N GLU A 71 9.13 1.61 -10.75
CA GLU A 71 9.35 0.54 -11.73
C GLU A 71 9.88 -0.73 -11.06
N LYS A 72 10.80 -0.56 -10.10
CA LYS A 72 11.39 -1.69 -9.38
C LYS A 72 10.38 -2.38 -8.48
N SER A 73 9.49 -1.62 -7.82
CA SER A 73 8.39 -2.18 -7.04
C SER A 73 7.46 -3.02 -7.93
N ILE A 74 7.03 -2.50 -9.08
CA ILE A 74 6.20 -3.24 -10.04
C ILE A 74 6.91 -4.48 -10.57
N GLU A 75 8.20 -4.39 -10.92
CA GLU A 75 9.01 -5.54 -11.35
C GLU A 75 9.04 -6.66 -10.31
N ILE A 76 9.25 -6.30 -9.03
CA ILE A 76 9.27 -7.27 -7.92
C ILE A 76 7.91 -7.96 -7.78
N GLN A 77 6.82 -7.19 -7.72
CA GLN A 77 5.46 -7.72 -7.58
C GLN A 77 5.09 -8.63 -8.76
N LYS A 78 5.49 -8.29 -9.99
CA LYS A 78 5.33 -9.18 -11.17
C LYS A 78 6.15 -10.47 -11.04
N LYS A 79 7.40 -10.39 -10.56
CA LYS A 79 8.28 -11.56 -10.40
C LYS A 79 7.79 -12.56 -9.38
N ILE A 80 7.18 -12.08 -8.28
CA ILE A 80 6.56 -12.95 -7.28
C ILE A 80 5.16 -13.42 -7.69
N ASN A 81 4.70 -12.99 -8.86
CA ASN A 81 3.45 -13.39 -9.51
C ASN A 81 2.18 -13.00 -8.74
N SER A 82 2.13 -11.77 -8.21
CA SER A 82 0.89 -11.21 -7.63
C SER A 82 -0.19 -11.04 -8.68
N ASP A 83 -1.45 -11.18 -8.29
CA ASP A 83 -2.62 -10.89 -9.15
C ASP A 83 -3.01 -9.41 -9.08
N ILE A 84 -2.94 -8.83 -7.87
CA ILE A 84 -3.22 -7.41 -7.62
C ILE A 84 -1.93 -6.77 -7.10
N LEU A 85 -1.45 -5.76 -7.83
CA LEU A 85 -0.25 -5.00 -7.50
C LEU A 85 -0.65 -3.62 -6.98
N MET A 86 0.14 -3.10 -6.05
CA MET A 86 -0.02 -1.74 -5.53
C MET A 86 1.01 -0.80 -6.16
N VAL A 87 0.61 0.45 -6.44
CA VAL A 87 1.57 1.50 -6.80
C VAL A 87 2.50 1.80 -5.64
N LEU A 88 3.74 2.23 -5.92
CA LEU A 88 4.59 2.79 -4.86
C LEU A 88 4.05 4.16 -4.47
N ASP A 89 3.96 4.42 -3.17
CA ASP A 89 3.49 5.68 -2.59
C ASP A 89 4.42 6.16 -1.48
N GLU A 90 4.33 7.45 -1.17
CA GLU A 90 4.89 8.02 0.04
C GLU A 90 3.79 8.14 1.09
N CYS A 91 3.94 7.39 2.18
CA CYS A 91 3.01 7.37 3.31
C CYS A 91 3.66 8.10 4.51
N PRO A 92 3.44 9.40 4.69
CA PRO A 92 3.98 10.11 5.83
C PRO A 92 3.29 9.67 7.13
N LYS A 93 4.00 9.80 8.26
CA LYS A 93 3.38 9.64 9.58
C LYS A 93 2.26 10.67 9.74
N LEU A 94 1.30 10.34 10.62
CA LEU A 94 0.24 11.30 10.94
C LEU A 94 0.84 12.64 11.34
N THR A 95 0.41 13.69 10.67
CA THR A 95 0.82 15.06 10.93
C THR A 95 -0.33 16.03 10.66
N VAL A 96 -0.34 17.15 11.36
CA VAL A 96 -1.27 18.27 11.12
C VAL A 96 -0.71 19.28 10.10
N ASP A 97 0.52 19.10 9.64
CA ASP A 97 1.12 19.94 8.61
C ASP A 97 0.66 19.53 7.21
N LYS A 98 -0.28 20.27 6.67
CA LYS A 98 -0.81 20.06 5.33
C LYS A 98 0.25 20.13 4.23
N LYS A 99 1.35 20.87 4.41
CA LYS A 99 2.41 20.99 3.40
C LYS A 99 3.15 19.67 3.24
N ILE A 100 3.41 18.97 4.35
CA ILE A 100 4.03 17.62 4.32
C ILE A 100 3.12 16.66 3.57
N ILE A 101 1.82 16.64 3.89
CA ILE A 101 0.85 15.75 3.24
C ILE A 101 0.68 16.10 1.76
N SER A 102 0.61 17.38 1.40
CA SER A 102 0.52 17.81 -0.01
C SER A 102 1.76 17.39 -0.81
N SER A 103 2.96 17.55 -0.24
CA SER A 103 4.20 17.07 -0.88
C SER A 103 4.18 15.55 -1.09
N ALA A 104 3.71 14.78 -0.11
CA ALA A 104 3.57 13.33 -0.23
C ALA A 104 2.56 12.94 -1.33
N ILE A 105 1.47 13.68 -1.50
CA ILE A 105 0.52 13.47 -2.60
C ILE A 105 1.18 13.69 -3.95
N ASP A 106 1.97 14.75 -4.11
CA ASP A 106 2.65 15.03 -5.38
C ASP A 106 3.67 13.96 -5.74
N ILE A 107 4.42 13.46 -4.76
CA ILE A 107 5.37 12.35 -4.93
C ILE A 107 4.61 11.07 -5.28
N SER A 108 3.58 10.72 -4.49
CA SER A 108 2.77 9.51 -4.70
C SER A 108 2.08 9.53 -6.07
N THR A 109 1.54 10.68 -6.50
CA THR A 109 0.93 10.83 -7.83
C THR A 109 1.95 10.63 -8.95
N HIS A 110 3.15 11.22 -8.80
CA HIS A 110 4.23 11.04 -9.77
C HIS A 110 4.65 9.57 -9.86
N TRP A 111 4.82 8.90 -8.74
CA TRP A 111 5.17 7.49 -8.66
C TRP A 111 4.04 6.57 -9.17
N ALA A 112 2.79 6.92 -8.93
CA ALA A 112 1.64 6.20 -9.46
C ALA A 112 1.60 6.19 -11.00
N LYS A 113 1.89 7.33 -11.64
CA LYS A 113 2.02 7.43 -13.11
C LYS A 113 3.13 6.52 -13.63
N ARG A 114 4.31 6.55 -13.00
CA ARG A 114 5.46 5.69 -13.34
C ARG A 114 5.14 4.20 -13.14
N SER A 115 4.50 3.86 -12.01
CA SER A 115 4.02 2.50 -11.74
C SER A 115 3.06 2.01 -12.82
N LYS A 116 2.11 2.87 -13.26
CA LYS A 116 1.17 2.54 -14.34
C LYS A 116 1.87 2.26 -15.67
N ILE A 117 2.88 3.07 -16.01
CA ILE A 117 3.70 2.86 -17.22
C ILE A 117 4.46 1.53 -17.12
N ALA A 118 5.13 1.27 -16.00
CA ALA A 118 5.89 0.03 -15.76
C ALA A 118 4.99 -1.22 -15.70
N PHE A 119 3.76 -1.07 -15.22
CA PHE A 119 2.78 -2.15 -15.22
C PHE A 119 2.35 -2.49 -16.65
N GLY A 120 2.15 -1.50 -17.52
CA GLY A 120 1.70 -1.69 -18.89
C GLY A 120 0.26 -2.23 -18.96
N LYS A 121 -0.04 -2.97 -20.03
CA LYS A 121 -1.35 -3.63 -20.21
C LYS A 121 -1.28 -5.06 -19.70
N SER A 122 -2.31 -5.49 -18.97
CA SER A 122 -2.49 -6.87 -18.52
C SER A 122 -3.97 -7.24 -18.58
N SER A 123 -4.26 -8.47 -18.98
CA SER A 123 -5.62 -9.04 -18.93
C SER A 123 -5.84 -9.95 -17.72
N THR A 124 -4.78 -10.26 -16.98
CA THR A 124 -4.81 -11.23 -15.86
C THR A 124 -4.39 -10.64 -14.52
N LYS A 125 -3.87 -9.41 -14.50
CA LYS A 125 -3.39 -8.73 -13.30
C LYS A 125 -4.00 -7.34 -13.20
N ALA A 126 -4.23 -6.89 -11.97
CA ALA A 126 -4.75 -5.56 -11.67
C ALA A 126 -3.67 -4.68 -11.00
N LEU A 127 -3.77 -3.37 -11.21
CA LEU A 127 -2.96 -2.37 -10.53
C LEU A 127 -3.86 -1.41 -9.77
N PHE A 128 -3.63 -1.25 -8.47
CA PHE A 128 -4.40 -0.35 -7.61
C PHE A 128 -3.61 0.93 -7.31
N GLY A 129 -4.31 2.07 -7.41
CA GLY A 129 -3.82 3.36 -6.96
C GLY A 129 -4.06 3.55 -5.45
N ILE A 130 -3.17 4.29 -4.78
CA ILE A 130 -3.26 4.56 -3.34
C ILE A 130 -3.56 6.03 -3.11
N VAL A 131 -4.73 6.32 -2.54
CA VAL A 131 -5.18 7.67 -2.17
C VAL A 131 -4.50 8.07 -0.86
N GLN A 132 -3.69 9.11 -0.90
CA GLN A 132 -3.09 9.76 0.26
C GLN A 132 -3.89 11.02 0.64
N GLY A 133 -3.53 11.71 1.74
CA GLY A 133 -4.19 12.96 2.16
C GLY A 133 -4.37 13.10 3.68
N GLY A 134 -3.87 12.15 4.47
CA GLY A 134 -4.03 12.15 5.94
C GLY A 134 -5.51 12.18 6.32
N ILE A 135 -5.87 13.03 7.27
CA ILE A 135 -7.25 13.27 7.70
C ILE A 135 -7.88 14.52 7.03
N PHE A 136 -7.23 15.07 5.99
CA PHE A 136 -7.67 16.31 5.36
C PHE A 136 -8.54 16.01 4.13
N LYS A 137 -9.81 16.35 4.21
CA LYS A 137 -10.79 16.11 3.16
C LYS A 137 -10.37 16.67 1.80
N ASP A 138 -9.94 17.93 1.76
CA ASP A 138 -9.49 18.61 0.54
C ASP A 138 -8.31 17.87 -0.13
N LEU A 139 -7.33 17.47 0.66
CA LEU A 139 -6.18 16.72 0.15
C LEU A 139 -6.52 15.31 -0.29
N ARG A 140 -7.46 14.63 0.38
CA ARG A 140 -8.00 13.33 -0.06
C ARG A 140 -8.68 13.43 -1.42
N HIS A 141 -9.50 14.47 -1.62
CA HIS A 141 -10.17 14.71 -2.90
C HIS A 141 -9.16 14.98 -4.00
N GLU A 142 -8.20 15.87 -3.78
CA GLU A 142 -7.12 16.17 -4.73
C GLU A 142 -6.35 14.91 -5.13
N SER A 143 -5.95 14.10 -4.14
CA SER A 143 -5.25 12.84 -4.40
C SER A 143 -6.08 11.87 -5.22
N LEU A 144 -7.36 11.71 -4.88
CA LEU A 144 -8.28 10.81 -5.58
C LEU A 144 -8.51 11.26 -7.03
N GLU A 145 -8.77 12.53 -7.28
CA GLU A 145 -8.96 13.09 -8.62
C GLU A 145 -7.75 12.80 -9.52
N LYS A 146 -6.53 13.11 -9.03
CA LYS A 146 -5.29 12.83 -9.75
C LYS A 146 -5.13 11.34 -10.10
N LEU A 147 -5.57 10.43 -9.22
CA LEU A 147 -5.50 8.98 -9.47
C LEU A 147 -6.60 8.49 -10.40
N ILE A 148 -7.79 9.06 -10.36
CA ILE A 148 -8.88 8.75 -11.31
C ILE A 148 -8.45 9.09 -12.74
N ASP A 149 -7.78 10.23 -12.95
CA ASP A 149 -7.25 10.64 -14.26
C ASP A 149 -6.22 9.62 -14.81
N ILE A 150 -5.43 8.98 -13.94
CA ILE A 150 -4.49 7.91 -14.34
C ILE A 150 -5.23 6.61 -14.68
N ASN A 151 -6.41 6.40 -14.10
CA ASN A 151 -7.31 5.26 -14.33
C ASN A 151 -6.73 3.90 -13.92
N PHE A 152 -6.85 3.56 -12.65
CA PHE A 152 -6.46 2.26 -12.07
C PHE A 152 -7.58 1.23 -12.11
N ASP A 153 -7.24 -0.05 -11.88
CA ASP A 153 -8.20 -1.15 -11.82
C ASP A 153 -8.95 -1.20 -10.49
N GLY A 154 -8.39 -0.59 -9.43
CA GLY A 154 -8.97 -0.39 -8.11
C GLY A 154 -8.29 0.76 -7.39
N TYR A 155 -8.86 1.18 -6.26
CA TYR A 155 -8.36 2.30 -5.46
C TYR A 155 -8.27 1.91 -3.99
N ALA A 156 -7.14 2.22 -3.37
CA ALA A 156 -6.92 1.99 -1.96
C ALA A 156 -6.89 3.30 -1.16
N MET A 157 -7.38 3.25 0.06
CA MET A 157 -7.23 4.30 1.06
C MET A 157 -5.96 4.02 1.86
N GLY A 158 -4.88 4.73 1.56
CA GLY A 158 -3.62 4.69 2.31
C GLY A 158 -3.51 5.82 3.33
N GLY A 159 -2.44 5.84 4.12
CA GLY A 159 -2.18 6.86 5.12
C GLY A 159 -3.25 6.96 6.21
N LEU A 160 -3.89 5.83 6.53
CA LEU A 160 -4.75 5.59 7.68
C LEU A 160 -4.16 4.44 8.50
N ALA A 161 -4.63 4.24 9.75
CA ALA A 161 -4.02 3.37 10.75
C ALA A 161 -2.55 3.74 11.07
N VAL A 162 -2.23 5.03 11.00
CA VAL A 162 -0.90 5.60 11.27
C VAL A 162 -0.86 6.51 12.49
N GLY A 163 -1.93 6.50 13.32
CA GLY A 163 -2.04 7.22 14.59
C GLY A 163 -3.29 8.05 14.79
N GLU A 164 -4.20 8.11 13.81
CA GLU A 164 -5.52 8.73 13.95
C GLU A 164 -6.45 7.90 14.83
N THR A 165 -7.51 8.53 15.34
CA THR A 165 -8.58 7.85 16.06
C THR A 165 -9.52 7.14 15.08
N GLN A 166 -10.31 6.15 15.60
CA GLN A 166 -11.34 5.48 14.81
C GLN A 166 -12.35 6.48 14.19
N ASP A 167 -12.78 7.47 14.97
CA ASP A 167 -13.72 8.48 14.49
C ASP A 167 -13.14 9.31 13.34
N GLN A 168 -11.86 9.70 13.44
CA GLN A 168 -11.16 10.40 12.37
C GLN A 168 -11.04 9.54 11.11
N MET A 169 -10.73 8.26 11.26
CA MET A 169 -10.67 7.31 10.16
C MET A 169 -12.03 7.17 9.48
N LEU A 170 -13.09 6.88 10.24
CA LEU A 170 -14.44 6.73 9.70
C LEU A 170 -14.95 8.00 9.03
N LYS A 171 -14.67 9.17 9.63
CA LYS A 171 -14.99 10.47 9.01
C LYS A 171 -14.23 10.68 7.70
N THR A 172 -12.96 10.30 7.63
CA THR A 172 -12.16 10.39 6.40
C THR A 172 -12.73 9.47 5.31
N LEU A 173 -13.18 8.27 5.67
CA LEU A 173 -13.84 7.36 4.72
C LEU A 173 -15.16 7.95 4.22
N GLU A 174 -16.03 8.43 5.12
CA GLU A 174 -17.28 9.10 4.76
C GLU A 174 -17.05 10.26 3.77
N ASP A 175 -16.06 11.08 4.03
CA ASP A 175 -15.73 12.26 3.22
C ASP A 175 -15.06 11.94 1.87
N THR A 176 -14.57 10.71 1.65
CA THR A 176 -13.78 10.37 0.45
C THR A 176 -14.41 9.27 -0.41
N THR A 177 -14.91 8.20 0.19
CA THR A 177 -15.28 6.98 -0.56
C THR A 177 -16.44 7.17 -1.53
N TYR A 178 -17.35 8.09 -1.26
CA TYR A 178 -18.48 8.38 -2.15
C TYR A 178 -18.03 8.96 -3.51
N LEU A 179 -16.84 9.54 -3.59
CA LEU A 179 -16.22 10.03 -4.83
C LEU A 179 -15.47 8.94 -5.60
N MET A 180 -15.15 7.83 -4.94
CA MET A 180 -14.47 6.73 -5.60
C MET A 180 -15.37 6.07 -6.66
N PRO A 181 -14.81 5.63 -7.80
CA PRO A 181 -15.57 4.93 -8.84
C PRO A 181 -16.33 3.72 -8.28
N LYS A 182 -17.65 3.68 -8.50
CA LYS A 182 -18.54 2.62 -7.97
C LYS A 182 -18.31 1.25 -8.60
N ASN A 183 -17.74 1.21 -9.79
CA ASN A 183 -17.44 0.01 -10.56
C ASN A 183 -16.00 -0.50 -10.38
N LYS A 184 -15.28 0.01 -9.40
CA LYS A 184 -13.90 -0.37 -9.08
C LYS A 184 -13.82 -0.84 -7.62
N PRO A 185 -13.02 -1.89 -7.30
CA PRO A 185 -12.77 -2.29 -5.93
C PRO A 185 -12.15 -1.17 -5.09
N ARG A 186 -12.60 -1.06 -3.83
CA ARG A 186 -12.15 -0.08 -2.84
C ARG A 186 -11.51 -0.79 -1.66
N TYR A 187 -10.26 -0.51 -1.42
CA TYR A 187 -9.44 -1.21 -0.46
C TYR A 187 -8.99 -0.29 0.68
N LEU A 188 -9.24 -0.65 1.93
CA LEU A 188 -8.73 0.05 3.10
C LEU A 188 -7.51 -0.68 3.64
N MET A 189 -6.35 -0.03 3.57
CA MET A 189 -5.06 -0.64 3.88
C MET A 189 -4.77 -0.66 5.39
N GLY A 190 -4.34 -1.82 5.90
CA GLY A 190 -3.83 -1.97 7.28
C GLY A 190 -4.89 -1.93 8.39
N VAL A 191 -6.17 -2.01 8.05
CA VAL A 191 -7.30 -1.91 8.97
C VAL A 191 -8.14 -3.20 8.92
N GLY A 192 -8.64 -3.75 9.99
CA GLY A 192 -8.71 -3.22 11.32
C GLY A 192 -9.37 -4.18 12.30
N THR A 193 -9.89 -3.62 13.41
CA THR A 193 -10.74 -4.32 14.36
C THR A 193 -12.10 -4.67 13.74
N PRO A 194 -12.90 -5.58 14.33
CA PRO A 194 -14.24 -5.87 13.82
C PRO A 194 -15.13 -4.62 13.68
N SER A 195 -15.04 -3.67 14.61
CA SER A 195 -15.79 -2.42 14.56
C SER A 195 -15.33 -1.51 13.41
N ASP A 196 -14.01 -1.45 13.14
CA ASP A 196 -13.46 -0.69 12.02
C ASP A 196 -13.96 -1.23 10.68
N ILE A 197 -13.92 -2.56 10.52
CA ILE A 197 -14.40 -3.23 9.31
C ILE A 197 -15.87 -2.93 9.06
N VAL A 198 -16.73 -3.07 10.08
CA VAL A 198 -18.17 -2.78 9.97
C VAL A 198 -18.39 -1.31 9.58
N GLY A 199 -17.68 -0.39 10.24
CA GLY A 199 -17.78 1.04 9.93
C GLY A 199 -17.29 1.37 8.51
N ALA A 200 -16.21 0.75 8.06
CA ALA A 200 -15.66 0.97 6.73
C ALA A 200 -16.55 0.35 5.62
N VAL A 201 -17.13 -0.83 5.84
CA VAL A 201 -18.11 -1.43 4.90
C VAL A 201 -19.33 -0.54 4.73
N LYS A 202 -19.85 0.06 5.83
CA LYS A 202 -20.94 1.05 5.75
C LYS A 202 -20.58 2.26 4.88
N ASN A 203 -19.30 2.60 4.82
CA ASN A 203 -18.75 3.65 3.97
C ASN A 203 -18.36 3.16 2.56
N GLY A 204 -18.67 1.92 2.19
CA GLY A 204 -18.49 1.40 0.84
C GLY A 204 -17.09 0.87 0.54
N ILE A 205 -16.35 0.39 1.54
CA ILE A 205 -15.08 -0.32 1.37
C ILE A 205 -15.35 -1.81 1.12
N ASP A 206 -14.62 -2.41 0.17
CA ASP A 206 -14.80 -3.79 -0.28
C ASP A 206 -13.69 -4.74 0.22
N MET A 207 -12.48 -4.23 0.45
CA MET A 207 -11.29 -5.04 0.73
C MET A 207 -10.53 -4.51 1.94
N PHE A 208 -9.90 -5.43 2.68
CA PHE A 208 -9.16 -5.14 3.91
C PHE A 208 -7.94 -6.04 4.03
N ASP A 209 -6.91 -5.56 4.72
CA ASP A 209 -5.86 -6.36 5.33
C ASP A 209 -5.65 -5.93 6.79
N CYS A 210 -5.32 -6.85 7.67
CA CYS A 210 -5.01 -6.52 9.05
C CYS A 210 -4.10 -7.54 9.70
N VAL A 211 -3.08 -7.07 10.40
CA VAL A 211 -2.15 -7.92 11.15
C VAL A 211 -2.71 -8.37 12.51
N MET A 212 -3.80 -7.76 13.01
CA MET A 212 -4.31 -8.00 14.35
C MET A 212 -4.69 -9.46 14.63
N PRO A 213 -5.45 -10.17 13.75
CA PRO A 213 -5.82 -11.55 14.03
C PRO A 213 -4.60 -12.46 14.24
N THR A 214 -3.60 -12.34 13.39
CA THR A 214 -2.37 -13.13 13.51
C THR A 214 -1.49 -12.67 14.67
N ARG A 215 -1.47 -11.38 14.99
CA ARG A 215 -0.74 -10.85 16.15
C ARG A 215 -1.38 -11.33 17.46
N SER A 216 -2.70 -11.22 17.58
CA SER A 216 -3.46 -11.68 18.73
C SER A 216 -3.33 -13.19 18.92
N GLY A 217 -3.45 -13.97 17.84
CA GLY A 217 -3.26 -15.41 17.89
C GLY A 217 -1.87 -15.84 18.38
N ARG A 218 -0.79 -15.10 18.03
CA ARG A 218 0.56 -15.36 18.55
C ARG A 218 0.73 -15.06 20.04
N THR A 219 -0.08 -14.17 20.59
CA THR A 219 -0.04 -13.79 22.02
C THR A 219 -1.11 -14.50 22.84
N GLY A 220 -1.90 -15.40 22.23
CA GLY A 220 -2.97 -16.13 22.92
C GLY A 220 -4.19 -15.25 23.25
N LEU A 221 -4.34 -14.10 22.63
CA LEU A 221 -5.53 -13.26 22.75
C LEU A 221 -6.54 -13.68 21.69
N ALA A 222 -7.75 -14.02 22.13
CA ALA A 222 -8.90 -14.37 21.31
C ALA A 222 -9.96 -13.25 21.38
#